data_7a7e2bd89f0b31f6154ed0f0f3c8d599
#
_entry.id   7a7e2bd89f0b31f6154ed0f0f3c8d599
#
_cell.length_a   1.000
_cell.length_b   1.000
_cell.length_c   1.000
_cell.angle_alpha   90.00
_cell.angle_beta   90.00
_cell.angle_gamma   90.00
#
_symmetry.space_group_name_H-M   'P 1'
#
loop_
_entity.id
_entity.type
_entity.pdbx_description
1 polymer ?
#
loop_
_entity_poly.entity_id
_entity_poly.type
_entity_poly.pdbx_seq_one_letter_code
_entity_poly.pdbx_strand_id
1 'polypeptide(L)'
;MPYRVRQIAPESKMCQHVSLDMLHQILPVERVLDVLEREQAFEVRERRMNQLMTIYILIAQALFPLKNLREVMATLLHALRMLWPQQPAADTQVPVASALSYRRAQLGSRPLQALFEQVCQPLATNEHEMGWAFAFGRRVLAIDSTLEAVPATQANAGAFGYLSSGKGRCAYPLVRGIYLIECGTHAIIDAQFWPCRPNEQRAGYHLLHTVGPGMLVTLDSGFRGYPFLSAVLATGADLLVRLQSRDQPQILQGLADGSALVDLWPSDRQLRKQGQPLRLRMLSYTITNPALPGYGQTHRLLTSILDPAQASALDLICTYHERWEIEVAIDELDTHQRLCQRTLRSRTPLGVIQELYGILLAYYAVRALMLQAAQQHDLDPDRLSFMHAVQVLTLVLPDFQRAQPAEWPWLQQWLLQELGTVVLPERHLRSNPRVVKRRASKFKSKKPNAPPTPQPAKDMTFRQVLELIPLQPGAAQPPRADPLAQLEHVVLLICLNFVQSSDIESK
;
A
#
# COMPACT_ATOMS: atom_id res chain seq x y z
N MET A 1 20.53 -32.43 -12.16
CA MET A 1 19.37 -31.63 -11.67
C MET A 1 19.32 -31.81 -10.15
N PRO A 2 19.11 -30.77 -9.38
CA PRO A 2 19.07 -30.87 -7.92
C PRO A 2 17.78 -31.52 -7.38
N TYR A 3 16.71 -31.63 -8.18
CA TYR A 3 15.43 -32.20 -7.77
C TYR A 3 14.95 -33.29 -8.72
N ARG A 4 14.06 -34.17 -8.21
CA ARG A 4 13.43 -35.22 -9.01
C ARG A 4 12.28 -34.64 -9.82
N VAL A 5 12.22 -35.01 -11.09
CA VAL A 5 11.16 -34.56 -12.00
C VAL A 5 9.84 -35.24 -11.64
N ARG A 6 8.77 -34.45 -11.61
CA ARG A 6 7.41 -34.90 -11.35
C ARG A 6 6.94 -35.85 -12.43
N GLN A 7 6.32 -36.93 -12.03
CA GLN A 7 5.61 -37.83 -12.95
C GLN A 7 4.11 -37.53 -12.95
N ILE A 8 3.56 -37.33 -14.11
CA ILE A 8 2.14 -37.05 -14.30
C ILE A 8 1.52 -38.29 -14.93
N ALA A 9 0.41 -38.80 -14.35
CA ALA A 9 -0.33 -39.90 -14.88
C ALA A 9 -0.90 -39.55 -16.26
N PRO A 10 -0.86 -40.47 -17.25
CA PRO A 10 -1.31 -40.18 -18.62
C PRO A 10 -2.77 -39.73 -18.73
N GLU A 11 -3.64 -40.20 -17.84
CA GLU A 11 -5.07 -39.89 -17.75
C GLU A 11 -5.37 -38.56 -17.05
N SER A 12 -4.37 -37.96 -16.42
CA SER A 12 -4.54 -36.71 -15.67
C SER A 12 -4.92 -35.55 -16.59
N LYS A 13 -5.82 -34.68 -16.11
CA LYS A 13 -6.22 -33.49 -16.83
C LYS A 13 -5.31 -32.32 -16.48
N MET A 14 -4.98 -31.51 -17.44
CA MET A 14 -4.14 -30.31 -17.30
C MET A 14 -4.61 -29.39 -16.17
N CYS A 15 -5.92 -29.20 -16.00
CA CYS A 15 -6.49 -28.33 -14.98
C CYS A 15 -6.20 -28.78 -13.54
N GLN A 16 -5.79 -30.02 -13.32
CA GLN A 16 -5.43 -30.56 -12.01
C GLN A 16 -3.98 -30.22 -11.62
N HIS A 17 -3.18 -29.72 -12.55
CA HIS A 17 -1.75 -29.48 -12.34
C HIS A 17 -1.32 -28.01 -12.49
N VAL A 18 -2.21 -27.14 -12.96
CA VAL A 18 -1.92 -25.70 -13.01
C VAL A 18 -2.04 -25.12 -11.62
N SER A 19 -0.91 -24.66 -11.10
CA SER A 19 -0.78 -24.14 -9.74
C SER A 19 0.32 -23.09 -9.69
N LEU A 20 0.46 -22.44 -8.56
CA LEU A 20 1.56 -21.53 -8.20
C LEU A 20 2.37 -22.17 -7.07
N ASP A 21 2.98 -23.33 -7.36
CA ASP A 21 3.64 -24.17 -6.35
C ASP A 21 4.75 -23.46 -5.56
N MET A 22 5.40 -22.43 -6.15
CA MET A 22 6.35 -21.59 -5.43
C MET A 22 5.70 -20.74 -4.33
N LEU A 23 4.37 -20.59 -4.33
CA LEU A 23 3.58 -19.89 -3.31
C LEU A 23 2.82 -20.87 -2.39
N HIS A 24 3.09 -22.17 -2.44
CA HIS A 24 2.30 -23.20 -1.75
C HIS A 24 2.20 -22.99 -0.23
N GLN A 25 3.21 -22.40 0.40
CA GLN A 25 3.20 -22.09 1.84
C GLN A 25 2.22 -20.95 2.20
N ILE A 26 2.02 -20.01 1.29
CA ILE A 26 1.17 -18.84 1.49
C ILE A 26 -0.23 -19.06 0.92
N LEU A 27 -0.30 -19.67 -0.26
CA LEU A 27 -1.51 -19.95 -1.03
C LEU A 27 -1.63 -21.46 -1.33
N PRO A 28 -1.78 -22.31 -0.30
CA PRO A 28 -1.96 -23.76 -0.52
C PRO A 28 -3.24 -24.04 -1.28
N VAL A 29 -3.22 -25.10 -2.09
CA VAL A 29 -4.37 -25.51 -2.93
C VAL A 29 -5.61 -25.75 -2.08
N GLU A 30 -5.45 -26.37 -0.92
CA GLU A 30 -6.52 -26.69 0.02
C GLU A 30 -7.29 -25.45 0.45
N ARG A 31 -6.59 -24.36 0.71
CA ARG A 31 -7.19 -23.08 1.11
C ARG A 31 -8.02 -22.46 -0.02
N VAL A 32 -7.54 -22.56 -1.26
CA VAL A 32 -8.29 -22.08 -2.42
C VAL A 32 -9.55 -22.94 -2.65
N LEU A 33 -9.43 -24.26 -2.47
CA LEU A 33 -10.57 -25.19 -2.57
C LEU A 33 -11.61 -24.92 -1.49
N ASP A 34 -11.21 -24.73 -0.23
CA ASP A 34 -12.10 -24.36 0.88
C ASP A 34 -12.90 -23.08 0.60
N VAL A 35 -12.24 -22.08 0.00
CA VAL A 35 -12.92 -20.83 -0.38
C VAL A 35 -13.92 -21.08 -1.51
N LEU A 36 -13.54 -21.86 -2.53
CA LEU A 36 -14.45 -22.19 -3.63
C LEU A 36 -15.68 -22.97 -3.15
N GLU A 37 -15.51 -23.87 -2.16
CA GLU A 37 -16.61 -24.62 -1.55
C GLU A 37 -17.53 -23.69 -0.75
N ARG A 38 -16.98 -22.88 0.17
CA ARG A 38 -17.78 -21.96 0.99
C ARG A 38 -18.55 -20.94 0.17
N GLU A 39 -17.95 -20.43 -0.87
CA GLU A 39 -18.57 -19.43 -1.76
C GLU A 39 -19.44 -20.11 -2.86
N GLN A 40 -19.61 -21.44 -2.83
CA GLN A 40 -20.37 -22.22 -3.80
C GLN A 40 -19.96 -21.92 -5.25
N ALA A 41 -18.67 -21.71 -5.47
CA ALA A 41 -18.11 -21.21 -6.72
C ALA A 41 -17.54 -22.33 -7.62
N PHE A 42 -17.69 -23.60 -7.24
CA PHE A 42 -17.30 -24.71 -8.10
C PHE A 42 -18.17 -24.81 -9.35
N GLU A 43 -17.59 -25.30 -10.42
CA GLU A 43 -18.34 -25.63 -11.63
C GLU A 43 -19.19 -26.92 -11.46
N VAL A 44 -20.41 -26.90 -11.99
CA VAL A 44 -21.30 -28.04 -11.97
C VAL A 44 -20.76 -29.23 -12.81
N ARG A 45 -19.96 -28.94 -13.85
CA ARG A 45 -19.34 -29.94 -14.71
C ARG A 45 -17.85 -29.68 -14.85
N GLU A 46 -17.05 -30.72 -14.62
CA GLU A 46 -15.61 -30.66 -14.85
C GLU A 46 -15.29 -30.31 -16.31
N ARG A 47 -14.50 -29.27 -16.52
CA ARG A 47 -14.08 -28.80 -17.83
C ARG A 47 -12.57 -28.66 -17.86
N ARG A 48 -11.99 -28.45 -19.06
CA ARG A 48 -10.55 -28.22 -19.24
C ARG A 48 -9.99 -27.05 -18.40
N MET A 49 -10.83 -26.08 -18.10
CA MET A 49 -10.51 -24.93 -17.25
C MET A 49 -11.53 -24.90 -16.09
N ASN A 50 -11.06 -25.13 -14.89
CA ASN A 50 -11.83 -25.06 -13.66
C ASN A 50 -11.67 -23.73 -12.94
N GLN A 51 -12.41 -23.51 -11.84
CA GLN A 51 -12.37 -22.26 -11.08
C GLN A 51 -11.07 -22.11 -10.28
N LEU A 52 -10.50 -23.19 -9.76
CA LEU A 52 -9.19 -23.20 -9.13
C LEU A 52 -8.11 -22.62 -10.06
N MET A 53 -8.03 -23.16 -11.28
CA MET A 53 -7.13 -22.66 -12.31
C MET A 53 -7.40 -21.19 -12.67
N THR A 54 -8.69 -20.78 -12.68
CA THR A 54 -9.06 -19.37 -12.94
C THR A 54 -8.51 -18.44 -11.86
N ILE A 55 -8.57 -18.81 -10.58
CA ILE A 55 -7.98 -18.06 -9.47
C ILE A 55 -6.46 -17.96 -9.65
N TYR A 56 -5.77 -19.07 -9.90
CA TYR A 56 -4.30 -19.03 -10.10
C TYR A 56 -3.88 -18.20 -11.30
N ILE A 57 -4.62 -18.20 -12.40
CA ILE A 57 -4.33 -17.34 -13.56
C ILE A 57 -4.47 -15.86 -13.19
N LEU A 58 -5.48 -15.49 -12.40
CA LEU A 58 -5.69 -14.11 -11.97
C LEU A 58 -4.59 -13.62 -11.02
N ILE A 59 -4.13 -14.48 -10.10
CA ILE A 59 -2.99 -14.18 -9.23
C ILE A 59 -1.70 -14.11 -10.06
N ALA A 60 -1.45 -15.08 -10.93
CA ALA A 60 -0.27 -15.12 -11.79
C ALA A 60 -0.21 -13.92 -12.74
N GLN A 61 -1.35 -13.38 -13.17
CA GLN A 61 -1.38 -12.19 -14.01
C GLN A 61 -0.67 -10.99 -13.36
N ALA A 62 -0.71 -10.88 -12.03
CA ALA A 62 -0.02 -9.84 -11.29
C ALA A 62 1.51 -10.06 -11.23
N LEU A 63 1.98 -11.30 -11.31
CA LEU A 63 3.41 -11.62 -11.42
C LEU A 63 3.94 -11.43 -12.85
N PHE A 64 3.06 -11.45 -13.85
CA PHE A 64 3.41 -11.26 -15.26
C PHE A 64 2.66 -10.05 -15.87
N PRO A 65 2.92 -8.83 -15.38
CA PRO A 65 2.13 -7.65 -15.73
C PRO A 65 2.19 -7.26 -17.22
N LEU A 66 3.18 -7.70 -17.97
CA LEU A 66 3.30 -7.43 -19.41
C LEU A 66 2.59 -8.48 -20.29
N LYS A 67 2.20 -9.63 -19.72
CA LYS A 67 1.54 -10.72 -20.47
C LYS A 67 0.01 -10.58 -20.39
N ASN A 68 -0.68 -10.86 -21.49
CA ASN A 68 -2.14 -11.04 -21.46
C ASN A 68 -2.52 -12.39 -20.81
N LEU A 69 -3.81 -12.58 -20.45
CA LEU A 69 -4.26 -13.81 -19.77
C LEU A 69 -3.89 -15.09 -20.51
N ARG A 70 -3.93 -15.08 -21.84
CA ARG A 70 -3.57 -16.26 -22.64
C ARG A 70 -2.07 -16.55 -22.58
N GLU A 71 -1.25 -15.51 -22.59
CA GLU A 71 0.22 -15.62 -22.43
C GLU A 71 0.59 -16.05 -21.00
N VAL A 72 -0.10 -15.55 -19.96
CA VAL A 72 0.06 -16.04 -18.59
C VAL A 72 -0.26 -17.52 -18.52
N MET A 73 -1.40 -17.94 -19.07
CA MET A 73 -1.76 -19.34 -19.13
C MET A 73 -0.74 -20.20 -19.89
N ALA A 74 -0.23 -19.69 -21.02
CA ALA A 74 0.83 -20.37 -21.78
C ALA A 74 2.10 -20.55 -20.94
N THR A 75 2.45 -19.56 -20.11
CA THR A 75 3.59 -19.61 -19.18
C THR A 75 3.37 -20.69 -18.09
N LEU A 76 2.19 -20.70 -17.47
CA LEU A 76 1.84 -21.72 -16.47
C LEU A 76 1.84 -23.15 -17.02
N LEU A 77 1.52 -23.31 -18.31
CA LEU A 77 1.52 -24.62 -18.99
C LEU A 77 2.90 -25.01 -19.52
N HIS A 78 3.83 -24.10 -19.64
CA HIS A 78 5.09 -24.37 -20.34
C HIS A 78 5.88 -25.52 -19.71
N ALA A 79 6.08 -25.49 -18.41
CA ALA A 79 6.80 -26.54 -17.69
C ALA A 79 6.03 -27.86 -17.68
N LEU A 80 4.71 -27.81 -17.50
CA LEU A 80 3.84 -28.97 -17.47
C LEU A 80 3.82 -29.74 -18.81
N ARG A 81 3.88 -29.02 -19.93
CA ARG A 81 3.94 -29.68 -21.26
C ARG A 81 5.15 -30.58 -21.44
N MET A 82 6.26 -30.27 -20.81
CA MET A 82 7.45 -31.12 -20.85
C MET A 82 7.25 -32.45 -20.09
N LEU A 83 6.32 -32.47 -19.13
CA LEU A 83 5.99 -33.66 -18.34
C LEU A 83 4.99 -34.60 -19.05
N TRP A 84 4.37 -34.13 -20.15
CA TRP A 84 3.42 -34.88 -20.98
C TRP A 84 3.88 -34.97 -22.43
N PRO A 85 5.02 -35.58 -22.74
CA PRO A 85 5.53 -35.60 -24.11
C PRO A 85 4.66 -36.39 -25.09
N GLN A 86 3.82 -37.31 -24.59
CA GLN A 86 3.00 -38.20 -25.40
C GLN A 86 1.52 -37.80 -25.50
N GLN A 87 1.10 -36.74 -24.84
CA GLN A 87 -0.29 -36.31 -24.87
C GLN A 87 -0.65 -35.60 -26.18
N PRO A 88 -1.87 -35.84 -26.70
CA PRO A 88 -2.36 -35.11 -27.88
C PRO A 88 -2.25 -33.61 -27.66
N ALA A 89 -1.74 -32.91 -28.65
CA ALA A 89 -1.58 -31.41 -28.58
C ALA A 89 -2.90 -30.70 -28.20
N ALA A 90 -4.04 -31.31 -28.43
CA ALA A 90 -5.35 -30.78 -28.07
C ALA A 90 -5.55 -30.59 -26.55
N ASP A 91 -5.01 -31.46 -25.70
CA ASP A 91 -5.25 -31.41 -24.25
C ASP A 91 -4.33 -30.42 -23.54
N THR A 92 -3.22 -30.05 -24.15
CA THR A 92 -2.27 -29.06 -23.63
C THR A 92 -2.39 -27.69 -24.31
N GLN A 93 -3.42 -27.48 -25.15
CA GLN A 93 -3.66 -26.19 -25.79
C GLN A 93 -4.13 -25.15 -24.78
N VAL A 94 -3.57 -23.94 -24.95
CA VAL A 94 -4.02 -22.76 -24.18
C VAL A 94 -5.47 -22.46 -24.56
N PRO A 95 -6.38 -22.36 -23.57
CA PRO A 95 -7.76 -21.95 -23.82
C PRO A 95 -7.85 -20.62 -24.60
N VAL A 96 -8.85 -20.49 -25.42
CA VAL A 96 -9.11 -19.24 -26.15
C VAL A 96 -9.51 -18.13 -25.19
N ALA A 97 -9.26 -16.86 -25.55
CA ALA A 97 -9.51 -15.70 -24.69
C ALA A 97 -10.99 -15.59 -24.22
N SER A 98 -11.93 -16.01 -25.09
CA SER A 98 -13.36 -16.03 -24.73
C SER A 98 -13.67 -17.04 -23.62
N ALA A 99 -13.04 -18.22 -23.61
CA ALA A 99 -13.19 -19.21 -22.54
C ALA A 99 -12.65 -18.69 -21.20
N LEU A 100 -11.49 -18.03 -21.22
CA LEU A 100 -10.92 -17.36 -20.03
C LEU A 100 -11.85 -16.27 -19.49
N SER A 101 -12.38 -15.42 -20.37
CA SER A 101 -13.31 -14.35 -19.98
C SER A 101 -14.62 -14.91 -19.43
N TYR A 102 -15.15 -15.97 -20.03
CA TYR A 102 -16.36 -16.65 -19.57
C TYR A 102 -16.18 -17.26 -18.17
N ARG A 103 -15.04 -17.93 -17.93
CA ARG A 103 -14.74 -18.48 -16.60
C ARG A 103 -14.58 -17.43 -15.54
N ARG A 104 -13.90 -16.32 -15.82
CA ARG A 104 -13.82 -15.18 -14.93
C ARG A 104 -15.20 -14.63 -14.56
N ALA A 105 -16.09 -14.49 -15.54
CA ALA A 105 -17.45 -14.02 -15.29
C ALA A 105 -18.25 -14.97 -14.39
N GLN A 106 -18.07 -16.30 -14.56
CA GLN A 106 -18.72 -17.30 -13.71
C GLN A 106 -18.16 -17.36 -12.29
N LEU A 107 -16.85 -17.17 -12.11
CA LEU A 107 -16.21 -17.15 -10.80
C LEU A 107 -16.78 -16.04 -9.89
N GLY A 108 -17.13 -14.90 -10.47
CA GLY A 108 -17.47 -13.73 -9.66
C GLY A 108 -16.25 -13.10 -8.97
N SER A 109 -16.48 -12.10 -8.14
CA SER A 109 -15.40 -11.46 -7.37
C SER A 109 -15.28 -11.99 -5.93
N ARG A 110 -16.36 -12.55 -5.40
CA ARG A 110 -16.44 -12.96 -3.99
C ARG A 110 -15.40 -14.03 -3.61
N PRO A 111 -15.12 -15.07 -4.42
CA PRO A 111 -14.10 -16.06 -4.06
C PRO A 111 -12.68 -15.45 -3.92
N LEU A 112 -12.29 -14.50 -4.78
CA LEU A 112 -11.00 -13.84 -4.66
C LEU A 112 -10.95 -12.91 -3.44
N GLN A 113 -12.04 -12.21 -3.15
CA GLN A 113 -12.18 -11.41 -1.94
C GLN A 113 -12.10 -12.28 -0.68
N ALA A 114 -12.85 -13.38 -0.62
CA ALA A 114 -12.83 -14.30 0.52
C ALA A 114 -11.45 -14.96 0.71
N LEU A 115 -10.75 -15.27 -0.39
CA LEU A 115 -9.37 -15.75 -0.33
C LEU A 115 -8.43 -14.69 0.23
N PHE A 116 -8.58 -13.43 -0.19
CA PHE A 116 -7.81 -12.31 0.35
C PHE A 116 -8.08 -12.14 1.86
N GLU A 117 -9.33 -12.10 2.27
CA GLU A 117 -9.74 -11.97 3.67
C GLU A 117 -9.18 -13.10 4.56
N GLN A 118 -9.03 -14.31 4.01
CA GLN A 118 -8.51 -15.47 4.73
C GLN A 118 -6.99 -15.54 4.77
N VAL A 119 -6.32 -15.13 3.69
CA VAL A 119 -4.86 -15.28 3.52
C VAL A 119 -4.11 -14.06 4.03
N CYS A 120 -4.60 -12.86 3.72
CA CYS A 120 -3.87 -11.62 3.96
C CYS A 120 -4.09 -11.14 5.41
N GLN A 121 -3.42 -11.82 6.34
CA GLN A 121 -3.41 -11.51 7.76
C GLN A 121 -2.11 -10.77 8.15
N PRO A 122 -2.02 -10.11 9.32
CA PRO A 122 -0.77 -9.53 9.79
C PRO A 122 0.37 -10.55 9.73
N LEU A 123 1.51 -10.14 9.18
CA LEU A 123 2.68 -11.02 9.03
C LEU A 123 3.58 -11.00 10.25
N ALA A 124 3.73 -9.86 10.92
CA ALA A 124 4.51 -9.80 12.15
C ALA A 124 3.79 -10.56 13.27
N THR A 125 4.46 -11.49 13.94
CA THR A 125 3.85 -12.36 14.95
C THR A 125 3.84 -11.70 16.33
N ASN A 126 5.00 -11.21 16.79
CA ASN A 126 5.14 -10.61 18.11
C ASN A 126 6.23 -9.52 18.13
N GLU A 127 6.16 -8.64 19.13
CA GLU A 127 7.08 -7.51 19.29
C GLU A 127 8.52 -7.95 19.61
N HIS A 128 8.70 -9.06 20.31
CA HIS A 128 10.02 -9.51 20.73
C HIS A 128 10.90 -9.91 19.54
N GLU A 129 10.32 -10.60 18.57
CA GLU A 129 11.03 -11.07 17.38
C GLU A 129 11.04 -10.06 16.23
N MET A 130 10.00 -9.24 16.16
CA MET A 130 9.74 -8.32 15.05
C MET A 130 9.44 -6.90 15.54
N GLY A 131 10.30 -6.37 16.44
CA GLY A 131 10.12 -5.08 17.08
C GLY A 131 9.92 -3.91 16.11
N TRP A 132 10.44 -4.01 14.89
CA TRP A 132 10.26 -3.01 13.82
C TRP A 132 8.81 -2.89 13.31
N ALA A 133 7.94 -3.87 13.56
CA ALA A 133 6.50 -3.80 13.23
C ALA A 133 5.64 -3.27 14.39
N PHE A 134 6.25 -3.02 15.56
CA PHE A 134 5.56 -2.61 16.77
C PHE A 134 6.13 -1.31 17.33
N ALA A 135 5.30 -0.56 18.03
CA ALA A 135 5.70 0.59 18.81
C ALA A 135 4.84 0.66 20.09
N PHE A 136 5.49 0.88 21.21
CA PHE A 136 4.81 1.02 22.51
C PHE A 136 3.90 -0.18 22.89
N GLY A 137 4.30 -1.40 22.54
CA GLY A 137 3.50 -2.60 22.74
C GLY A 137 2.31 -2.76 21.78
N ARG A 138 2.29 -2.01 20.67
CA ARG A 138 1.20 -1.98 19.69
C ARG A 138 1.71 -2.24 18.29
N ARG A 139 1.00 -3.05 17.52
CA ARG A 139 1.23 -3.22 16.09
C ARG A 139 0.96 -1.91 15.36
N VAL A 140 1.92 -1.44 14.57
CA VAL A 140 1.79 -0.19 13.81
C VAL A 140 1.13 -0.46 12.47
N LEU A 141 -0.04 0.13 12.29
CA LEU A 141 -0.84 0.05 11.06
C LEU A 141 -0.99 1.43 10.44
N ALA A 142 -1.22 1.48 9.15
CA ALA A 142 -1.57 2.71 8.44
C ALA A 142 -2.78 2.51 7.53
N ILE A 143 -3.62 3.55 7.41
CA ILE A 143 -4.73 3.60 6.45
C ILE A 143 -4.41 4.68 5.42
N ASP A 144 -4.48 4.30 4.13
CA ASP A 144 -4.36 5.25 3.02
C ASP A 144 -5.15 4.76 1.81
N SER A 145 -5.32 5.63 0.81
CA SER A 145 -6.06 5.31 -0.41
C SER A 145 -5.33 5.73 -1.66
N THR A 146 -5.49 4.95 -2.73
CA THR A 146 -5.06 5.32 -4.07
C THR A 146 -6.22 5.30 -5.07
N LEU A 147 -6.02 5.92 -6.23
CA LEU A 147 -6.98 5.98 -7.31
C LEU A 147 -6.41 5.31 -8.55
N GLU A 148 -7.00 4.16 -8.90
CA GLU A 148 -6.59 3.36 -10.03
C GLU A 148 -7.40 3.68 -11.28
N ALA A 149 -6.71 3.95 -12.38
CA ALA A 149 -7.37 4.15 -13.66
C ALA A 149 -7.82 2.82 -14.26
N VAL A 150 -9.05 2.79 -14.75
CA VAL A 150 -9.65 1.62 -15.42
C VAL A 150 -10.01 1.96 -16.87
N PRO A 151 -10.11 0.97 -17.79
CA PRO A 151 -10.52 1.23 -19.17
C PRO A 151 -11.85 1.98 -19.26
N ALA A 152 -11.92 2.96 -20.17
CA ALA A 152 -13.06 3.85 -20.34
C ALA A 152 -14.23 3.14 -21.08
N THR A 153 -14.67 1.99 -20.57
CA THR A 153 -15.90 1.33 -21.03
C THR A 153 -17.11 1.95 -20.35
N GLN A 154 -18.29 1.83 -20.97
CA GLN A 154 -19.55 2.31 -20.39
C GLN A 154 -19.82 1.67 -19.02
N ALA A 155 -19.56 0.37 -18.87
CA ALA A 155 -19.73 -0.36 -17.62
C ALA A 155 -18.81 0.17 -16.51
N ASN A 156 -17.50 0.33 -16.77
CA ASN A 156 -16.56 0.88 -15.80
C ASN A 156 -16.86 2.34 -15.46
N ALA A 157 -17.24 3.15 -16.47
CA ALA A 157 -17.62 4.55 -16.29
C ALA A 157 -18.86 4.70 -15.37
N GLY A 158 -19.84 3.82 -15.56
CA GLY A 158 -21.05 3.79 -14.72
C GLY A 158 -20.77 3.34 -13.28
N ALA A 159 -19.91 2.32 -13.11
CA ALA A 159 -19.60 1.77 -11.79
C ALA A 159 -18.66 2.66 -10.97
N PHE A 160 -17.58 3.16 -11.55
CA PHE A 160 -16.50 3.84 -10.81
C PHE A 160 -16.53 5.36 -10.93
N GLY A 161 -17.02 5.87 -12.05
CA GLY A 161 -17.13 7.30 -12.28
C GLY A 161 -15.80 7.97 -12.63
N TYR A 162 -15.83 9.30 -12.71
CA TYR A 162 -14.69 10.15 -13.07
C TYR A 162 -14.51 11.26 -12.04
N LEU A 163 -13.28 11.62 -11.75
CA LEU A 163 -13.00 12.88 -11.06
C LEU A 163 -13.04 14.04 -12.04
N SER A 164 -13.61 15.14 -11.58
CA SER A 164 -13.67 16.42 -12.29
C SER A 164 -13.04 17.52 -11.43
N SER A 165 -12.35 18.43 -12.04
CA SER A 165 -11.84 19.66 -11.42
C SER A 165 -12.22 20.84 -12.32
N GLY A 166 -12.06 22.09 -11.87
CA GLY A 166 -12.22 23.29 -12.69
C GLY A 166 -11.43 23.27 -14.01
N LYS A 167 -10.48 22.33 -14.16
CA LYS A 167 -9.67 22.10 -15.36
C LYS A 167 -10.20 20.97 -16.27
N GLY A 168 -11.39 20.40 -15.96
CA GLY A 168 -12.06 19.34 -16.73
C GLY A 168 -12.03 17.95 -16.06
N ARG A 169 -12.59 16.97 -16.76
CA ARG A 169 -12.72 15.58 -16.33
C ARG A 169 -11.44 14.79 -16.62
N CYS A 170 -11.07 13.84 -15.75
CA CYS A 170 -9.97 12.90 -16.02
C CYS A 170 -10.28 12.00 -17.24
N ALA A 171 -9.23 11.50 -17.91
CA ALA A 171 -9.36 10.74 -19.15
C ALA A 171 -10.00 9.36 -18.95
N TYR A 172 -9.80 8.75 -17.78
CA TYR A 172 -10.25 7.40 -17.45
C TYR A 172 -11.17 7.42 -16.23
N PRO A 173 -12.14 6.47 -16.12
CA PRO A 173 -12.82 6.21 -14.85
C PRO A 173 -11.80 5.77 -13.82
N LEU A 174 -12.09 6.04 -12.54
CA LEU A 174 -11.16 5.75 -11.45
C LEU A 174 -11.86 4.91 -10.37
N VAL A 175 -11.26 3.79 -10.00
CA VAL A 175 -11.63 3.05 -8.79
C VAL A 175 -10.75 3.53 -7.65
N ARG A 176 -11.34 3.74 -6.47
CA ARG A 176 -10.62 4.03 -5.23
C ARG A 176 -10.33 2.72 -4.52
N GLY A 177 -9.06 2.40 -4.34
CA GLY A 177 -8.61 1.39 -3.38
C GLY A 177 -8.31 2.08 -2.04
N ILE A 178 -8.80 1.53 -0.94
CA ILE A 178 -8.40 1.91 0.40
C ILE A 178 -7.82 0.69 1.09
N TYR A 179 -6.70 0.87 1.78
CA TYR A 179 -5.88 -0.21 2.29
C TYR A 179 -5.57 0.00 3.77
N LEU A 180 -5.58 -1.11 4.52
CA LEU A 180 -4.99 -1.22 5.86
C LEU A 180 -3.69 -2.00 5.72
N ILE A 181 -2.58 -1.39 6.12
CA ILE A 181 -1.23 -1.90 5.90
C ILE A 181 -0.52 -2.04 7.24
N GLU A 182 0.15 -3.17 7.46
CA GLU A 182 1.11 -3.35 8.54
C GLU A 182 2.43 -2.68 8.14
N CYS A 183 2.80 -1.59 8.83
CA CYS A 183 3.89 -0.71 8.39
C CYS A 183 5.23 -1.43 8.26
N GLY A 184 5.60 -2.27 9.24
CA GLY A 184 6.91 -2.91 9.25
C GLY A 184 7.09 -4.04 8.22
N THR A 185 6.00 -4.69 7.74
CA THR A 185 6.07 -5.76 6.75
C THR A 185 5.63 -5.33 5.36
N HIS A 186 5.00 -4.16 5.24
CA HIS A 186 4.24 -3.70 4.08
C HIS A 186 3.07 -4.62 3.70
N ALA A 187 2.67 -5.56 4.55
CA ALA A 187 1.56 -6.44 4.27
C ALA A 187 0.24 -5.66 4.21
N ILE A 188 -0.46 -5.72 3.08
CA ILE A 188 -1.83 -5.22 2.97
C ILE A 188 -2.76 -6.27 3.55
N ILE A 189 -3.32 -5.98 4.73
CA ILE A 189 -4.10 -6.94 5.52
C ILE A 189 -5.61 -6.75 5.36
N ASP A 190 -6.06 -5.59 4.87
CA ASP A 190 -7.44 -5.35 4.47
C ASP A 190 -7.50 -4.35 3.32
N ALA A 191 -8.49 -4.50 2.46
CA ALA A 191 -8.66 -3.63 1.29
C ALA A 191 -10.12 -3.57 0.86
N GLN A 192 -10.57 -2.35 0.50
CA GLN A 192 -11.92 -2.12 -0.03
C GLN A 192 -11.85 -1.27 -1.31
N PHE A 193 -12.78 -1.50 -2.23
CA PHE A 193 -12.82 -0.81 -3.53
C PHE A 193 -14.11 -0.05 -3.73
N TRP A 194 -13.99 1.23 -4.07
CA TRP A 194 -15.10 2.17 -4.15
C TRP A 194 -15.08 2.98 -5.46
N PRO A 195 -16.22 3.55 -5.87
CA PRO A 195 -16.23 4.61 -6.87
C PRO A 195 -15.34 5.78 -6.46
N CYS A 196 -14.81 6.53 -7.40
CA CYS A 196 -13.84 7.60 -7.12
C CYS A 196 -14.40 8.79 -6.32
N ARG A 197 -15.72 9.02 -6.34
CA ARG A 197 -16.34 10.23 -5.76
C ARG A 197 -16.44 10.25 -4.22
N PRO A 198 -16.79 9.15 -3.50
CA PRO A 198 -16.74 9.17 -2.05
C PRO A 198 -15.34 9.56 -1.57
N ASN A 199 -15.25 10.36 -0.50
CA ASN A 199 -13.97 10.69 0.10
C ASN A 199 -13.35 9.44 0.75
N GLU A 200 -12.05 9.45 0.95
CA GLU A 200 -11.29 8.35 1.55
C GLU A 200 -11.74 8.01 2.97
N GLN A 201 -12.12 9.02 3.75
CA GLN A 201 -12.62 8.84 5.11
C GLN A 201 -13.84 7.93 5.16
N ARG A 202 -14.82 8.14 4.24
CA ARG A 202 -16.01 7.30 4.15
C ARG A 202 -15.69 5.86 3.79
N ALA A 203 -14.72 5.65 2.91
CA ALA A 203 -14.24 4.31 2.57
C ALA A 203 -13.48 3.66 3.74
N GLY A 204 -12.72 4.45 4.52
CA GLY A 204 -11.94 4.00 5.66
C GLY A 204 -12.74 3.35 6.78
N TYR A 205 -14.02 3.73 6.97
CA TYR A 205 -14.87 3.06 7.97
C TYR A 205 -15.01 1.55 7.73
N HIS A 206 -14.93 1.12 6.48
CA HIS A 206 -15.08 -0.29 6.12
C HIS A 206 -13.85 -1.15 6.43
N LEU A 207 -12.72 -0.55 6.82
CA LEU A 207 -11.53 -1.26 7.29
C LEU A 207 -11.52 -1.42 8.82
N LEU A 208 -12.41 -0.72 9.55
CA LEU A 208 -12.38 -0.71 11.01
C LEU A 208 -12.78 -2.05 11.65
N HIS A 209 -13.40 -2.96 10.91
CA HIS A 209 -13.69 -4.30 11.39
C HIS A 209 -12.43 -5.16 11.62
N THR A 210 -11.32 -4.81 10.95
CA THR A 210 -10.01 -5.46 11.10
C THR A 210 -9.16 -4.79 12.18
N VAL A 211 -9.55 -3.59 12.63
CA VAL A 211 -8.82 -2.80 13.64
C VAL A 211 -9.32 -3.12 15.03
N GLY A 212 -8.41 -3.28 16.01
CA GLY A 212 -8.77 -3.65 17.38
C GLY A 212 -7.70 -3.33 18.43
N PRO A 213 -7.89 -3.80 19.68
CA PRO A 213 -6.94 -3.60 20.76
C PRO A 213 -5.53 -4.10 20.43
N GLY A 214 -4.50 -3.43 20.95
CA GLY A 214 -3.10 -3.75 20.65
C GLY A 214 -2.61 -3.25 19.30
N MET A 215 -3.39 -2.40 18.63
CA MET A 215 -3.03 -1.77 17.35
C MET A 215 -2.90 -0.25 17.53
N LEU A 216 -1.93 0.34 16.83
CA LEU A 216 -1.74 1.78 16.67
C LEU A 216 -1.98 2.15 15.21
N VAL A 217 -3.08 2.83 14.93
CA VAL A 217 -3.45 3.24 13.57
C VAL A 217 -2.87 4.61 13.27
N THR A 218 -1.95 4.68 12.32
CA THR A 218 -1.38 5.94 11.83
C THR A 218 -2.19 6.47 10.65
N LEU A 219 -2.53 7.76 10.70
CA LEU A 219 -3.48 8.39 9.78
C LEU A 219 -2.91 9.70 9.23
N ASP A 220 -3.16 9.97 7.97
CA ASP A 220 -2.86 11.27 7.39
C ASP A 220 -3.89 12.34 7.80
N SER A 221 -3.67 13.58 7.41
CA SER A 221 -4.58 14.68 7.73
C SER A 221 -5.95 14.60 7.05
N GLY A 222 -6.16 13.71 6.10
CA GLY A 222 -7.45 13.43 5.48
C GLY A 222 -8.42 12.76 6.45
N PHE A 223 -7.91 11.97 7.39
CA PHE A 223 -8.69 11.18 8.36
C PHE A 223 -8.94 11.86 9.71
N ARG A 224 -8.50 13.10 9.93
CA ARG A 224 -8.55 13.81 11.22
C ARG A 224 -9.95 14.18 11.74
N GLY A 225 -11.02 13.84 11.03
CA GLY A 225 -12.39 14.19 11.42
C GLY A 225 -12.82 13.48 12.70
N TYR A 226 -13.42 14.24 13.65
CA TYR A 226 -13.92 13.69 14.93
C TYR A 226 -14.70 12.37 14.76
N PRO A 227 -15.66 12.23 13.82
CA PRO A 227 -16.43 10.97 13.71
C PRO A 227 -15.55 9.76 13.37
N PHE A 228 -14.56 9.94 12.50
CA PHE A 228 -13.66 8.85 12.11
C PHE A 228 -12.72 8.47 13.25
N LEU A 229 -12.11 9.47 13.92
CA LEU A 229 -11.24 9.21 15.07
C LEU A 229 -12.00 8.54 16.21
N SER A 230 -13.24 8.99 16.48
CA SER A 230 -14.13 8.33 17.45
C SER A 230 -14.41 6.87 17.10
N ALA A 231 -14.63 6.57 15.81
CA ALA A 231 -14.86 5.21 15.36
C ALA A 231 -13.61 4.32 15.47
N VAL A 232 -12.42 4.86 15.20
CA VAL A 232 -11.15 4.14 15.44
C VAL A 232 -11.01 3.81 16.93
N LEU A 233 -11.20 4.79 17.80
CA LEU A 233 -11.11 4.57 19.26
C LEU A 233 -12.16 3.56 19.78
N ALA A 234 -13.33 3.55 19.18
CA ALA A 234 -14.39 2.60 19.54
C ALA A 234 -14.03 1.14 19.25
N THR A 235 -13.05 0.88 18.37
CA THR A 235 -12.51 -0.47 18.13
C THR A 235 -11.58 -0.97 19.25
N GLY A 236 -11.17 -0.08 20.16
CA GLY A 236 -10.17 -0.35 21.20
C GLY A 236 -8.72 -0.15 20.72
N ALA A 237 -8.50 0.28 19.49
CA ALA A 237 -7.18 0.62 18.97
C ALA A 237 -6.75 2.03 19.39
N ASP A 238 -5.44 2.26 19.45
CA ASP A 238 -4.86 3.58 19.56
C ASP A 238 -4.71 4.24 18.19
N LEU A 239 -4.62 5.58 18.18
CA LEU A 239 -4.44 6.34 16.96
C LEU A 239 -3.28 7.34 17.04
N LEU A 240 -2.71 7.66 15.87
CA LEU A 240 -1.73 8.71 15.70
C LEU A 240 -2.02 9.42 14.37
N VAL A 241 -2.53 10.65 14.42
CA VAL A 241 -3.03 11.37 13.24
C VAL A 241 -2.41 12.76 13.09
N ARG A 242 -2.13 13.15 11.84
CA ARG A 242 -1.63 14.50 11.52
C ARG A 242 -2.77 15.50 11.46
N LEU A 243 -2.58 16.63 12.12
CA LEU A 243 -3.46 17.81 12.01
C LEU A 243 -3.07 18.70 10.83
N GLN A 244 -4.05 19.43 10.32
CA GLN A 244 -3.78 20.57 9.42
C GLN A 244 -3.51 21.83 10.25
N SER A 245 -2.82 22.80 9.66
CA SER A 245 -2.47 24.08 10.32
C SER A 245 -3.68 24.85 10.84
N ARG A 246 -4.85 24.67 10.22
CA ARG A 246 -6.13 25.31 10.63
C ARG A 246 -6.78 24.66 11.84
N ASP A 247 -6.41 23.42 12.18
CA ASP A 247 -7.02 22.69 13.29
C ASP A 247 -6.36 23.16 14.59
N GLN A 248 -7.17 23.64 15.53
CA GLN A 248 -6.72 24.20 16.79
C GLN A 248 -7.54 23.61 17.94
N PRO A 249 -7.21 22.38 18.39
CA PRO A 249 -7.82 21.79 19.57
C PRO A 249 -7.55 22.66 20.82
N GLN A 250 -8.49 22.69 21.76
CA GLN A 250 -8.33 23.39 23.02
C GLN A 250 -7.28 22.69 23.87
N ILE A 251 -6.20 23.39 24.22
CA ILE A 251 -5.16 22.91 25.12
C ILE A 251 -5.71 23.01 26.55
N LEU A 252 -5.66 21.89 27.27
CA LEU A 252 -6.10 21.79 28.65
C LEU A 252 -4.93 21.84 29.61
N GLN A 253 -3.88 21.08 29.34
CA GLN A 253 -2.73 20.93 30.21
C GLN A 253 -1.49 20.62 29.38
N GLY A 254 -0.38 21.34 29.67
CA GLY A 254 0.96 21.00 29.17
C GLY A 254 1.54 19.81 29.94
N LEU A 255 2.30 18.95 29.24
CA LEU A 255 2.96 17.80 29.81
C LEU A 255 4.48 18.00 29.86
N ALA A 256 5.17 17.21 30.67
CA ALA A 256 6.59 17.38 30.96
C ALA A 256 7.49 17.21 29.71
N ASP A 257 7.07 16.45 28.72
CA ASP A 257 7.78 16.20 27.47
C ASP A 257 7.49 17.23 26.38
N GLY A 258 6.83 18.35 26.71
CA GLY A 258 6.47 19.41 25.77
C GLY A 258 5.18 19.18 24.98
N SER A 259 4.55 18.02 25.11
CA SER A 259 3.22 17.74 24.56
C SER A 259 2.11 18.34 25.45
N ALA A 260 0.84 18.25 25.01
CA ALA A 260 -0.27 18.75 25.79
C ALA A 260 -1.53 17.86 25.66
N LEU A 261 -2.30 17.77 26.72
CA LEU A 261 -3.66 17.21 26.68
C LEU A 261 -4.60 18.23 26.01
N VAL A 262 -5.42 17.73 25.10
CA VAL A 262 -6.38 18.52 24.34
C VAL A 262 -7.74 17.87 24.29
N ASP A 263 -8.78 18.65 24.13
CA ASP A 263 -10.12 18.19 23.80
C ASP A 263 -10.44 18.48 22.32
N LEU A 264 -10.70 17.42 21.58
CA LEU A 264 -11.18 17.51 20.22
C LEU A 264 -12.71 17.39 20.20
N TRP A 265 -13.38 18.44 19.80
CA TRP A 265 -14.83 18.50 19.69
C TRP A 265 -15.33 18.24 18.27
N PRO A 266 -16.55 17.67 18.12
CA PRO A 266 -17.19 17.61 16.81
C PRO A 266 -17.32 19.01 16.19
N SER A 267 -17.10 19.10 14.88
CA SER A 267 -17.36 20.35 14.13
C SER A 267 -18.85 20.65 14.01
N ASP A 268 -19.68 19.60 13.95
CA ASP A 268 -21.14 19.74 13.91
C ASP A 268 -21.68 20.23 15.24
N ARG A 269 -22.49 21.29 15.19
CA ARG A 269 -23.03 21.95 16.40
C ARG A 269 -24.03 21.08 17.18
N GLN A 270 -24.78 20.21 16.48
CA GLN A 270 -25.72 19.30 17.14
C GLN A 270 -24.97 18.15 17.82
N LEU A 271 -24.00 17.53 17.15
CA LEU A 271 -23.13 16.52 17.74
C LEU A 271 -22.34 17.07 18.92
N ARG A 272 -21.90 18.34 18.86
CA ARG A 272 -21.18 18.99 19.95
C ARG A 272 -22.06 19.21 21.21
N LYS A 273 -23.36 19.43 21.04
CA LYS A 273 -24.30 19.60 22.17
C LYS A 273 -24.63 18.27 22.84
N GLN A 274 -24.54 17.17 22.13
CA GLN A 274 -24.95 15.83 22.60
C GLN A 274 -23.75 14.93 22.89
N GLY A 275 -22.56 15.25 22.38
CA GLY A 275 -21.36 14.44 22.47
C GLY A 275 -20.38 14.90 23.57
N GLN A 276 -19.46 14.01 23.88
CA GLN A 276 -18.30 14.29 24.71
C GLN A 276 -17.10 14.61 23.78
N PRO A 277 -16.14 15.45 24.22
CA PRO A 277 -14.91 15.63 23.45
C PRO A 277 -14.07 14.35 23.47
N LEU A 278 -13.29 14.13 22.44
CA LEU A 278 -12.23 13.14 22.49
C LEU A 278 -11.04 13.74 23.24
N ARG A 279 -10.70 13.16 24.40
CA ARG A 279 -9.49 13.52 25.12
C ARG A 279 -8.30 12.88 24.41
N LEU A 280 -7.41 13.70 23.88
CA LEU A 280 -6.25 13.30 23.09
C LEU A 280 -5.01 14.05 23.58
N ARG A 281 -3.84 13.57 23.20
CA ARG A 281 -2.57 14.24 23.42
C ARG A 281 -2.08 14.83 22.12
N MET A 282 -1.71 16.10 22.12
CA MET A 282 -1.19 16.83 20.98
C MET A 282 0.33 17.01 21.11
N LEU A 283 1.03 16.75 20.00
CA LEU A 283 2.45 16.97 19.85
C LEU A 283 2.66 18.05 18.79
N SER A 284 3.65 18.90 19.00
CA SER A 284 4.04 19.93 18.03
C SER A 284 5.54 19.91 17.81
N TYR A 285 5.97 20.00 16.55
CA TYR A 285 7.37 19.93 16.19
C TYR A 285 7.67 20.67 14.89
N THR A 286 8.94 20.98 14.67
CA THR A 286 9.47 21.51 13.42
C THR A 286 10.64 20.64 12.94
N ILE A 287 10.91 20.70 11.64
CA ILE A 287 12.07 20.06 11.03
C ILE A 287 13.16 21.15 10.89
N THR A 288 14.31 20.92 11.49
CA THR A 288 15.40 21.89 11.59
C THR A 288 16.39 21.85 10.42
N ASN A 289 16.36 20.78 9.62
CA ASN A 289 17.24 20.65 8.47
C ASN A 289 16.62 21.29 7.21
N PRO A 290 17.22 22.38 6.65
CA PRO A 290 16.68 23.08 5.49
C PRO A 290 16.65 22.23 4.20
N ALA A 291 17.39 21.14 4.15
CA ALA A 291 17.35 20.21 3.02
C ALA A 291 16.10 19.33 3.00
N LEU A 292 15.35 19.23 4.10
CA LEU A 292 14.18 18.37 4.22
C LEU A 292 12.86 19.11 3.90
N PRO A 293 11.86 18.42 3.32
CA PRO A 293 10.53 18.98 3.12
C PRO A 293 9.89 19.32 4.47
N GLY A 294 9.25 20.49 4.55
CA GLY A 294 8.61 20.93 5.78
C GLY A 294 9.57 21.63 6.75
N TYR A 295 10.82 21.92 6.35
CA TYR A 295 11.75 22.75 7.13
C TYR A 295 11.08 24.02 7.62
N GLY A 296 11.26 24.33 8.90
CA GLY A 296 10.73 25.53 9.55
C GLY A 296 9.20 25.57 9.67
N GLN A 297 8.48 24.57 9.18
CA GLN A 297 7.02 24.48 9.32
C GLN A 297 6.65 23.79 10.63
N THR A 298 5.62 24.31 11.30
CA THR A 298 5.04 23.64 12.47
C THR A 298 4.18 22.47 12.03
N HIS A 299 4.52 21.28 12.49
CA HIS A 299 3.76 20.05 12.32
C HIS A 299 3.07 19.68 13.64
N ARG A 300 1.86 19.15 13.56
CA ARG A 300 1.10 18.73 14.75
C ARG A 300 0.52 17.34 14.54
N LEU A 301 0.60 16.53 15.60
CA LEU A 301 0.00 15.20 15.67
C LEU A 301 -0.97 15.14 16.86
N LEU A 302 -1.99 14.28 16.74
CA LEU A 302 -2.81 13.86 17.86
C LEU A 302 -2.66 12.36 18.07
N THR A 303 -2.66 11.93 19.31
CA THR A 303 -2.64 10.51 19.71
C THR A 303 -3.59 10.26 20.88
N SER A 304 -4.07 9.03 20.98
CA SER A 304 -4.82 8.52 22.13
C SER A 304 -3.92 8.06 23.28
N ILE A 305 -2.61 7.89 23.06
CA ILE A 305 -1.65 7.53 24.10
C ILE A 305 -1.36 8.79 24.93
N LEU A 306 -2.06 8.94 26.06
CA LEU A 306 -2.08 10.17 26.83
C LEU A 306 -0.83 10.34 27.73
N ASP A 307 -0.28 9.23 28.23
CA ASP A 307 0.83 9.24 29.18
C ASP A 307 2.18 9.31 28.48
N PRO A 308 2.99 10.38 28.71
CA PRO A 308 4.35 10.48 28.19
C PRO A 308 5.29 9.34 28.62
N ALA A 309 5.02 8.69 29.76
CA ALA A 309 5.82 7.57 30.23
C ALA A 309 5.61 6.30 29.38
N GLN A 310 4.44 6.13 28.78
CA GLN A 310 4.18 5.03 27.83
C GLN A 310 4.82 5.28 26.46
N ALA A 311 4.81 6.54 26.00
CA ALA A 311 5.36 6.91 24.71
C ALA A 311 5.80 8.38 24.74
N SER A 312 7.10 8.66 24.61
CA SER A 312 7.59 10.03 24.58
C SER A 312 7.10 10.78 23.32
N ALA A 313 7.01 12.12 23.40
CA ALA A 313 6.61 12.94 22.25
C ALA A 313 7.51 12.67 21.04
N LEU A 314 8.82 12.57 21.27
CA LEU A 314 9.80 12.35 20.21
C LEU A 314 9.65 10.97 19.54
N ASP A 315 9.42 9.92 20.34
CA ASP A 315 9.24 8.57 19.82
C ASP A 315 7.94 8.45 19.01
N LEU A 316 6.84 9.08 19.46
CA LEU A 316 5.59 9.16 18.69
C LEU A 316 5.77 9.90 17.36
N ILE A 317 6.53 10.98 17.32
CA ILE A 317 6.83 11.70 16.08
C ILE A 317 7.65 10.82 15.14
N CYS A 318 8.66 10.11 15.64
CA CYS A 318 9.42 9.15 14.86
C CYS A 318 8.53 8.03 14.31
N THR A 319 7.68 7.42 15.16
CA THR A 319 6.71 6.39 14.76
C THR A 319 5.74 6.92 13.68
N TYR A 320 5.31 8.17 13.77
CA TYR A 320 4.46 8.75 12.71
C TYR A 320 5.17 8.78 11.36
N HIS A 321 6.49 8.90 11.33
CA HIS A 321 7.24 8.85 10.08
C HIS A 321 7.27 7.47 9.43
N GLU A 322 7.10 6.39 10.21
CA GLU A 322 6.90 5.04 9.68
C GLU A 322 5.60 4.91 8.85
N ARG A 323 4.63 5.82 9.03
CA ARG A 323 3.48 5.93 8.13
C ARG A 323 3.91 6.11 6.66
N TRP A 324 5.10 6.65 6.40
CA TRP A 324 5.61 6.77 5.04
C TRP A 324 5.76 5.42 4.34
N GLU A 325 5.89 4.33 5.09
CA GLU A 325 6.00 2.97 4.55
C GLU A 325 4.73 2.55 3.79
N ILE A 326 3.54 3.12 4.12
CA ILE A 326 2.33 2.90 3.31
C ILE A 326 2.47 3.46 1.89
N GLU A 327 3.14 4.62 1.73
CA GLU A 327 3.38 5.21 0.42
C GLU A 327 4.36 4.36 -0.40
N VAL A 328 5.31 3.71 0.28
CA VAL A 328 6.24 2.75 -0.36
C VAL A 328 5.49 1.47 -0.76
N ALA A 329 4.66 0.91 0.11
CA ALA A 329 3.85 -0.27 -0.19
C ALA A 329 2.89 -0.02 -1.37
N ILE A 330 2.25 1.16 -1.43
CA ILE A 330 1.41 1.56 -2.56
C ILE A 330 2.25 1.75 -3.84
N ASP A 331 3.47 2.31 -3.75
CA ASP A 331 4.36 2.44 -4.91
C ASP A 331 4.86 1.07 -5.40
N GLU A 332 5.16 0.15 -4.51
CA GLU A 332 5.48 -1.25 -4.87
C GLU A 332 4.31 -1.89 -5.64
N LEU A 333 3.08 -1.71 -5.17
CA LEU A 333 1.88 -2.23 -5.81
C LEU A 333 1.64 -1.59 -7.18
N ASP A 334 1.66 -0.26 -7.27
CA ASP A 334 1.24 0.51 -8.43
C ASP A 334 2.33 0.62 -9.49
N THR A 335 3.57 0.85 -9.05
CA THR A 335 4.70 1.17 -9.94
C THR A 335 5.51 -0.07 -10.23
N HIS A 336 5.87 -0.84 -9.21
CA HIS A 336 6.82 -1.94 -9.33
C HIS A 336 6.14 -3.23 -9.77
N GLN A 337 5.09 -3.67 -9.11
CA GLN A 337 4.38 -4.90 -9.48
C GLN A 337 3.66 -4.76 -10.83
N ARG A 338 3.09 -3.60 -11.11
CA ARG A 338 2.36 -3.32 -12.37
C ARG A 338 3.24 -2.74 -13.47
N LEU A 339 4.54 -2.53 -13.24
CA LEU A 339 5.50 -1.95 -14.18
C LEU A 339 5.01 -0.64 -14.80
N CYS A 340 4.54 0.28 -13.98
CA CYS A 340 4.03 1.60 -14.38
C CYS A 340 2.90 1.57 -15.42
N GLN A 341 2.09 0.51 -15.46
CA GLN A 341 0.92 0.45 -16.33
C GLN A 341 -0.09 1.53 -15.93
N ARG A 342 -0.51 2.33 -16.89
CA ARG A 342 -1.38 3.50 -16.64
C ARG A 342 -2.80 3.14 -16.26
N THR A 343 -3.31 2.00 -16.71
CA THR A 343 -4.67 1.53 -16.45
C THR A 343 -4.67 0.05 -16.13
N LEU A 344 -5.60 -0.38 -15.29
CA LEU A 344 -5.98 -1.79 -15.18
C LEU A 344 -6.44 -2.30 -16.55
N ARG A 345 -6.53 -3.62 -16.73
CA ARG A 345 -6.81 -4.24 -18.04
C ARG A 345 -8.26 -4.60 -18.22
N SER A 346 -8.96 -4.83 -17.11
CA SER A 346 -10.31 -5.39 -17.11
C SER A 346 -11.35 -4.37 -17.59
N ARG A 347 -12.16 -4.78 -18.57
CA ARG A 347 -13.14 -3.92 -19.25
C ARG A 347 -14.52 -3.93 -18.58
N THR A 348 -14.70 -4.70 -17.52
CA THR A 348 -15.93 -4.80 -16.71
C THR A 348 -15.65 -4.52 -15.25
N PRO A 349 -16.58 -3.97 -14.48
CA PRO A 349 -16.40 -3.72 -13.04
C PRO A 349 -16.05 -4.99 -12.26
N LEU A 350 -16.74 -6.09 -12.54
CA LEU A 350 -16.43 -7.40 -11.95
C LEU A 350 -14.98 -7.79 -12.20
N GLY A 351 -14.54 -7.69 -13.46
CA GLY A 351 -13.17 -8.02 -13.83
C GLY A 351 -12.14 -7.10 -13.18
N VAL A 352 -12.46 -5.82 -12.97
CA VAL A 352 -11.60 -4.86 -12.26
C VAL A 352 -11.39 -5.30 -10.81
N ILE A 353 -12.46 -5.66 -10.09
CA ILE A 353 -12.37 -6.14 -8.71
C ILE A 353 -11.57 -7.45 -8.62
N GLN A 354 -11.80 -8.39 -9.55
CA GLN A 354 -11.00 -9.63 -9.63
C GLN A 354 -9.51 -9.35 -9.86
N GLU A 355 -9.19 -8.41 -10.76
CA GLU A 355 -7.82 -8.01 -11.07
C GLU A 355 -7.14 -7.40 -9.84
N LEU A 356 -7.83 -6.53 -9.10
CA LEU A 356 -7.32 -5.90 -7.88
C LEU A 356 -7.05 -6.93 -6.78
N TYR A 357 -7.98 -7.83 -6.48
CA TYR A 357 -7.72 -8.89 -5.48
C TYR A 357 -6.63 -9.86 -5.93
N GLY A 358 -6.53 -10.17 -7.22
CA GLY A 358 -5.42 -10.96 -7.77
C GLY A 358 -4.05 -10.28 -7.56
N ILE A 359 -4.00 -8.95 -7.75
CA ILE A 359 -2.82 -8.14 -7.49
C ILE A 359 -2.46 -8.15 -6.00
N LEU A 360 -3.45 -7.96 -5.11
CA LEU A 360 -3.22 -7.94 -3.67
C LEU A 360 -2.75 -9.29 -3.12
N LEU A 361 -3.33 -10.39 -3.58
CA LEU A 361 -2.92 -11.75 -3.20
C LEU A 361 -1.48 -12.04 -3.64
N ALA A 362 -1.12 -11.68 -4.87
CA ALA A 362 0.26 -11.82 -5.36
C ALA A 362 1.24 -10.93 -4.58
N TYR A 363 0.86 -9.67 -4.33
CA TYR A 363 1.65 -8.74 -3.53
C TYR A 363 1.93 -9.27 -2.13
N TYR A 364 0.87 -9.69 -1.43
CA TYR A 364 0.98 -10.26 -0.10
C TYR A 364 1.89 -11.50 -0.07
N ALA A 365 1.74 -12.40 -1.06
CA ALA A 365 2.58 -13.59 -1.14
C ALA A 365 4.06 -13.25 -1.34
N VAL A 366 4.37 -12.24 -2.17
CA VAL A 366 5.75 -11.73 -2.34
C VAL A 366 6.29 -11.18 -1.03
N ARG A 367 5.53 -10.33 -0.32
CA ARG A 367 5.95 -9.72 0.96
C ARG A 367 6.13 -10.79 2.05
N ALA A 368 5.26 -11.80 2.11
CA ALA A 368 5.39 -12.91 3.04
C ALA A 368 6.67 -13.73 2.80
N LEU A 369 7.02 -14.00 1.55
CA LEU A 369 8.28 -14.68 1.21
C LEU A 369 9.51 -13.80 1.48
N MET A 370 9.43 -12.50 1.22
CA MET A 370 10.49 -11.55 1.57
C MET A 370 10.72 -11.51 3.08
N LEU A 371 9.65 -11.53 3.90
CA LEU A 371 9.79 -11.62 5.35
C LEU A 371 10.49 -12.90 5.79
N GLN A 372 10.10 -14.06 5.25
CA GLN A 372 10.77 -15.34 5.56
C GLN A 372 12.25 -15.30 5.15
N ALA A 373 12.57 -14.73 4.00
CA ALA A 373 13.96 -14.56 3.56
C ALA A 373 14.73 -13.59 4.47
N ALA A 374 14.12 -12.48 4.88
CA ALA A 374 14.74 -11.51 5.80
C ALA A 374 15.05 -12.15 7.16
N GLN A 375 14.12 -12.93 7.72
CA GLN A 375 14.33 -13.70 8.95
C GLN A 375 15.47 -14.71 8.84
N GLN A 376 15.58 -15.41 7.70
CA GLN A 376 16.66 -16.36 7.45
C GLN A 376 18.06 -15.69 7.41
N HIS A 377 18.10 -14.42 6.99
CA HIS A 377 19.34 -13.65 6.83
C HIS A 377 19.59 -12.63 7.94
N ASP A 378 18.75 -12.60 8.97
CA ASP A 378 18.78 -11.61 10.07
C ASP A 378 18.76 -10.16 9.54
N LEU A 379 17.88 -9.89 8.59
CA LEU A 379 17.71 -8.60 7.93
C LEU A 379 16.32 -8.01 8.22
N ASP A 380 16.25 -6.69 8.15
CA ASP A 380 14.99 -5.98 8.04
C ASP A 380 14.35 -6.29 6.66
N PRO A 381 13.07 -6.71 6.58
CA PRO A 381 12.40 -7.01 5.31
C PRO A 381 12.38 -5.83 4.34
N ASP A 382 12.50 -4.59 4.83
CA ASP A 382 12.59 -3.39 4.01
C ASP A 382 13.93 -3.23 3.30
N ARG A 383 14.92 -4.01 3.70
CA ARG A 383 16.23 -4.07 3.06
C ARG A 383 16.25 -4.99 1.84
N LEU A 384 15.21 -5.81 1.64
CA LEU A 384 15.11 -6.67 0.46
C LEU A 384 14.47 -5.93 -0.72
N SER A 385 14.92 -6.28 -1.93
CA SER A 385 14.38 -5.67 -3.16
C SER A 385 13.09 -6.35 -3.60
N PHE A 386 11.97 -5.65 -3.54
CA PHE A 386 10.68 -6.15 -4.03
C PHE A 386 10.73 -6.54 -5.52
N MET A 387 11.38 -5.73 -6.35
CA MET A 387 11.54 -6.04 -7.78
C MET A 387 12.35 -7.31 -8.02
N HIS A 388 13.43 -7.50 -7.25
CA HIS A 388 14.21 -8.73 -7.30
C HIS A 388 13.37 -9.94 -6.89
N ALA A 389 12.58 -9.82 -5.82
CA ALA A 389 11.70 -10.89 -5.37
C ALA A 389 10.69 -11.31 -6.45
N VAL A 390 10.03 -10.36 -7.11
CA VAL A 390 9.11 -10.66 -8.22
C VAL A 390 9.83 -11.34 -9.39
N GLN A 391 11.04 -10.90 -9.74
CA GLN A 391 11.84 -11.52 -10.80
C GLN A 391 12.23 -12.96 -10.46
N VAL A 392 12.74 -13.21 -9.26
CA VAL A 392 13.10 -14.56 -8.80
C VAL A 392 11.89 -15.49 -8.84
N LEU A 393 10.74 -15.06 -8.31
CA LEU A 393 9.51 -15.86 -8.33
C LEU A 393 9.07 -16.25 -9.75
N THR A 394 9.21 -15.33 -10.71
CA THR A 394 8.86 -15.63 -12.11
C THR A 394 9.85 -16.59 -12.78
N LEU A 395 11.12 -16.57 -12.36
CA LEU A 395 12.17 -17.47 -12.87
C LEU A 395 12.03 -18.89 -12.30
N VAL A 396 11.70 -19.05 -11.02
CA VAL A 396 11.63 -20.37 -10.36
C VAL A 396 10.32 -21.12 -10.61
N LEU A 397 9.29 -20.45 -11.13
CA LEU A 397 8.01 -21.08 -11.41
C LEU A 397 8.12 -22.40 -12.16
N PRO A 398 8.89 -22.53 -13.25
CA PRO A 398 9.02 -23.80 -13.98
C PRO A 398 9.68 -24.90 -13.16
N ASP A 399 10.55 -24.56 -12.23
CA ASP A 399 11.27 -25.52 -11.40
C ASP A 399 10.33 -26.15 -10.38
N PHE A 400 9.54 -25.35 -9.67
CA PHE A 400 8.50 -25.85 -8.78
C PHE A 400 7.44 -26.70 -9.50
N GLN A 401 7.02 -26.29 -10.70
CA GLN A 401 6.05 -27.04 -11.50
C GLN A 401 6.58 -28.40 -11.96
N ARG A 402 7.89 -28.51 -12.23
CA ARG A 402 8.54 -29.75 -12.67
C ARG A 402 8.95 -30.66 -11.52
N ALA A 403 9.25 -30.11 -10.37
CA ALA A 403 9.71 -30.85 -9.20
C ALA A 403 8.59 -31.70 -8.59
N GLN A 404 8.96 -32.85 -7.99
CA GLN A 404 8.04 -33.60 -7.14
C GLN A 404 7.70 -32.76 -5.89
N PRO A 405 6.49 -32.87 -5.34
CA PRO A 405 6.13 -32.16 -4.11
C PRO A 405 7.08 -32.43 -2.94
N ALA A 406 7.68 -33.62 -2.87
CA ALA A 406 8.67 -33.97 -1.86
C ALA A 406 9.97 -33.13 -1.95
N GLU A 407 10.25 -32.51 -3.09
CA GLU A 407 11.43 -31.67 -3.33
C GLU A 407 11.17 -30.18 -3.04
N TRP A 408 9.91 -29.78 -2.86
CA TRP A 408 9.54 -28.38 -2.63
C TRP A 408 10.19 -27.76 -1.41
N PRO A 409 10.38 -28.44 -0.25
CA PRO A 409 11.07 -27.86 0.90
C PRO A 409 12.50 -27.41 0.57
N TRP A 410 13.24 -28.18 -0.23
CA TRP A 410 14.56 -27.80 -0.70
C TRP A 410 14.52 -26.61 -1.66
N LEU A 411 13.62 -26.61 -2.63
CA LEU A 411 13.41 -25.48 -3.54
C LEU A 411 13.00 -24.22 -2.80
N GLN A 412 12.16 -24.35 -1.77
CA GLN A 412 11.75 -23.22 -0.92
C GLN A 412 12.94 -22.62 -0.18
N GLN A 413 13.78 -23.47 0.43
CA GLN A 413 14.99 -23.00 1.11
C GLN A 413 15.92 -22.26 0.14
N TRP A 414 16.12 -22.80 -1.04
CA TRP A 414 16.91 -22.16 -2.09
C TRP A 414 16.28 -20.83 -2.54
N LEU A 415 14.96 -20.79 -2.73
CA LEU A 415 14.23 -19.58 -3.06
C LEU A 415 14.45 -18.48 -2.03
N LEU A 416 14.33 -18.80 -0.74
CA LEU A 416 14.53 -17.82 0.33
C LEU A 416 15.97 -17.30 0.38
N GLN A 417 16.96 -18.15 0.12
CA GLN A 417 18.36 -17.73 -0.02
C GLN A 417 18.53 -16.75 -1.18
N GLU A 418 17.94 -17.06 -2.34
CA GLU A 418 18.03 -16.20 -3.53
C GLU A 418 17.37 -14.84 -3.31
N LEU A 419 16.20 -14.80 -2.64
CA LEU A 419 15.53 -13.57 -2.28
C LEU A 419 16.39 -12.66 -1.38
N GLY A 420 17.25 -13.24 -0.53
CA GLY A 420 18.15 -12.51 0.35
C GLY A 420 19.42 -11.97 -0.31
N THR A 421 19.67 -12.29 -1.59
CA THR A 421 20.94 -11.90 -2.25
C THR A 421 21.04 -10.43 -2.60
N VAL A 422 19.91 -9.74 -2.83
CA VAL A 422 19.89 -8.33 -3.22
C VAL A 422 19.40 -7.48 -2.04
N VAL A 423 20.37 -7.01 -1.25
CA VAL A 423 20.14 -6.15 -0.10
C VAL A 423 20.24 -4.69 -0.52
N LEU A 424 19.18 -3.93 -0.31
CA LEU A 424 19.14 -2.50 -0.56
C LEU A 424 19.99 -1.75 0.50
N PRO A 425 20.61 -0.61 0.13
CA PRO A 425 21.28 0.23 1.12
C PRO A 425 20.28 0.74 2.15
N GLU A 426 20.77 1.07 3.35
CA GLU A 426 19.95 1.73 4.37
C GLU A 426 19.23 2.95 3.79
N ARG A 427 17.96 3.10 4.16
CA ARG A 427 17.18 4.25 3.71
C ARG A 427 17.69 5.51 4.41
N HIS A 428 18.26 6.41 3.64
CA HIS A 428 18.62 7.74 4.13
C HIS A 428 17.39 8.66 4.07
N LEU A 429 17.37 9.67 4.94
CA LEU A 429 16.39 10.75 4.86
C LEU A 429 16.37 11.35 3.45
N ARG A 430 15.34 11.04 2.68
CA ARG A 430 15.16 11.58 1.34
C ARG A 430 14.18 12.75 1.37
N SER A 431 14.59 13.87 0.82
CA SER A 431 13.72 14.99 0.54
C SER A 431 13.35 14.97 -0.94
N ASN A 432 12.11 14.56 -1.23
CA ASN A 432 11.58 14.69 -2.59
C ASN A 432 10.66 15.91 -2.65
N PRO A 433 11.06 17.00 -3.32
CA PRO A 433 10.19 18.16 -3.45
C PRO A 433 8.92 17.77 -4.19
N ARG A 434 7.78 18.24 -3.69
CA ARG A 434 6.47 17.94 -4.26
C ARG A 434 6.42 18.43 -5.71
N VAL A 435 6.20 17.52 -6.66
CA VAL A 435 6.11 17.83 -8.08
C VAL A 435 4.66 18.02 -8.51
N VAL A 436 4.42 19.02 -9.36
CA VAL A 436 3.08 19.28 -9.93
C VAL A 436 3.01 18.67 -11.32
N LYS A 437 2.04 17.77 -11.53
CA LYS A 437 1.79 17.18 -12.85
C LYS A 437 1.17 18.22 -13.78
N ARG A 438 1.89 18.67 -14.80
CA ARG A 438 1.35 19.55 -15.84
C ARG A 438 0.63 18.72 -16.94
N ARG A 439 -0.49 19.24 -17.45
CA ARG A 439 -1.40 18.53 -18.40
C ARG A 439 -0.73 18.09 -19.70
N ALA A 440 0.25 18.82 -20.22
CA ALA A 440 0.84 18.61 -21.53
C ALA A 440 2.17 17.81 -21.51
N SER A 441 2.67 17.43 -20.35
CA SER A 441 3.97 16.76 -20.24
C SER A 441 3.85 15.35 -19.71
N LYS A 442 4.55 14.40 -20.32
CA LYS A 442 4.76 13.05 -19.79
C LYS A 442 5.59 13.05 -18.50
N PHE A 443 6.32 14.14 -18.25
CA PHE A 443 7.23 14.28 -17.11
C PHE A 443 6.60 15.14 -16.02
N LYS A 444 6.84 14.75 -14.78
CA LYS A 444 6.54 15.58 -13.61
C LYS A 444 7.44 16.81 -13.67
N SER A 445 6.89 18.02 -13.48
CA SER A 445 7.68 19.22 -13.43
C SER A 445 7.73 19.80 -12.01
N LYS A 446 8.88 20.25 -11.58
CA LYS A 446 9.04 21.01 -10.33
C LYS A 446 8.39 22.38 -10.50
N LYS A 447 7.94 23.01 -9.39
CA LYS A 447 7.58 24.43 -9.41
C LYS A 447 8.81 25.24 -9.80
N PRO A 448 8.67 26.42 -10.44
CA PRO A 448 9.82 27.26 -10.82
C PRO A 448 10.81 27.51 -9.68
N ASN A 449 10.31 27.69 -8.47
CA ASN A 449 11.10 27.95 -7.27
C ASN A 449 11.32 26.69 -6.40
N ALA A 450 11.15 25.49 -6.96
CA ALA A 450 11.44 24.28 -6.21
C ALA A 450 12.96 24.22 -5.95
N PRO A 451 13.39 23.98 -4.70
CA PRO A 451 14.80 23.84 -4.41
C PRO A 451 15.41 22.69 -5.24
N PRO A 452 16.71 22.75 -5.52
CA PRO A 452 17.40 21.62 -6.17
C PRO A 452 17.15 20.36 -5.36
N THR A 453 17.17 19.20 -6.04
CA THR A 453 17.00 17.91 -5.35
C THR A 453 18.10 17.81 -4.29
N PRO A 454 17.76 17.79 -2.98
CA PRO A 454 18.77 17.75 -1.95
C PRO A 454 19.60 16.48 -2.08
N GLN A 455 20.88 16.56 -1.77
CA GLN A 455 21.70 15.37 -1.55
C GLN A 455 21.11 14.60 -0.35
N PRO A 456 21.09 13.26 -0.39
CA PRO A 456 20.69 12.48 0.77
C PRO A 456 21.53 12.89 1.98
N ALA A 457 20.89 13.18 3.10
CA ALA A 457 21.58 13.39 4.38
C ALA A 457 22.06 12.02 4.87
N LYS A 458 23.22 11.57 4.38
CA LYS A 458 23.71 10.19 4.59
C LYS A 458 24.00 9.86 6.05
N ASP A 459 24.25 10.88 6.86
CA ASP A 459 24.79 10.70 8.22
C ASP A 459 23.84 11.21 9.32
N MET A 460 22.56 11.48 9.01
CA MET A 460 21.59 12.01 9.98
C MET A 460 20.35 11.12 10.05
N THR A 461 19.95 10.76 11.27
CA THR A 461 18.67 10.14 11.55
C THR A 461 17.56 11.21 11.59
N PHE A 462 16.30 10.81 11.34
CA PHE A 462 15.17 11.73 11.42
C PHE A 462 15.06 12.36 12.81
N ARG A 463 15.34 11.61 13.87
CA ARG A 463 15.35 12.06 15.26
C ARG A 463 16.29 13.27 15.51
N GLN A 464 17.43 13.32 14.82
CA GLN A 464 18.41 14.41 14.97
C GLN A 464 18.01 15.75 14.32
N VAL A 465 17.02 15.72 13.43
CA VAL A 465 16.53 16.91 12.71
C VAL A 465 15.17 17.40 13.21
N LEU A 466 14.72 16.90 14.36
CA LEU A 466 13.46 17.29 14.99
C LEU A 466 13.72 18.23 16.18
N GLU A 467 12.88 19.26 16.28
CA GLU A 467 12.78 20.12 17.45
C GLU A 467 11.32 20.15 17.94
N LEU A 468 11.14 19.86 19.22
CA LEU A 468 9.83 19.92 19.88
C LEU A 468 9.46 21.36 20.14
N ILE A 469 8.22 21.72 19.87
CA ILE A 469 7.63 23.02 20.20
C ILE A 469 6.74 22.80 21.42
N PRO A 470 7.13 23.26 22.64
CA PRO A 470 6.36 23.09 23.86
C PRO A 470 4.97 23.72 23.75
N LEU A 471 3.96 23.00 24.21
CA LEU A 471 2.57 23.43 24.21
C LEU A 471 2.13 23.75 25.65
N GLN A 472 1.62 24.97 25.89
CA GLN A 472 1.10 25.40 27.20
C GLN A 472 -0.29 26.04 27.05
N PRO A 473 -1.18 25.91 28.06
CA PRO A 473 -2.43 26.63 28.09
C PRO A 473 -2.20 28.15 28.04
N GLY A 474 -2.95 28.84 27.18
CA GLY A 474 -2.83 30.31 27.06
C GLY A 474 -1.60 30.85 26.33
N ALA A 475 -0.66 30.02 25.90
CA ALA A 475 0.39 30.47 25.01
C ALA A 475 -0.23 30.84 23.65
N ALA A 476 0.07 32.08 23.18
CA ALA A 476 -0.32 32.50 21.84
C ALA A 476 0.26 31.48 20.84
N GLN A 477 -0.61 30.82 20.11
CA GLN A 477 -0.14 29.92 19.05
C GLN A 477 0.68 30.74 18.05
N PRO A 478 1.80 30.20 17.50
CA PRO A 478 2.59 30.93 16.53
C PRO A 478 1.65 31.49 15.45
N PRO A 479 1.83 32.75 15.05
CA PRO A 479 0.95 33.42 14.11
C PRO A 479 0.82 32.56 12.87
N ARG A 480 -0.39 32.45 12.33
CA ARG A 480 -0.60 31.86 11.01
C ARG A 480 0.45 32.45 10.11
N ALA A 481 1.25 31.62 9.46
CA ALA A 481 2.07 32.11 8.37
C ALA A 481 1.12 32.83 7.42
N ASP A 482 1.20 34.18 7.45
CA ASP A 482 0.29 35.03 6.70
C ASP A 482 0.51 34.73 5.21
N PRO A 483 -0.51 34.28 4.48
CA PRO A 483 -0.39 34.09 3.04
C PRO A 483 0.06 35.37 2.33
N LEU A 484 -0.20 36.54 2.92
CA LEU A 484 0.24 37.85 2.42
C LEU A 484 1.73 38.13 2.69
N ALA A 485 2.28 37.72 3.83
CA ALA A 485 3.72 37.84 4.09
C ALA A 485 4.57 37.00 3.14
N GLN A 486 4.04 35.84 2.69
CA GLN A 486 4.68 35.08 1.60
C GLN A 486 4.55 35.77 0.24
N LEU A 487 3.50 36.53 0.01
CA LEU A 487 3.33 37.38 -1.19
C LEU A 487 4.23 38.59 -1.17
N GLU A 488 4.41 39.28 -0.03
CA GLU A 488 5.33 40.40 0.09
C GLU A 488 6.79 40.01 -0.15
N HIS A 489 7.23 38.84 0.35
CA HIS A 489 8.58 38.34 0.03
C HIS A 489 8.73 37.94 -1.45
N VAL A 490 7.68 37.45 -2.09
CA VAL A 490 7.69 37.15 -3.52
C VAL A 490 7.64 38.45 -4.36
N VAL A 491 6.91 39.46 -3.92
CA VAL A 491 6.85 40.78 -4.58
C VAL A 491 8.18 41.52 -4.44
N LEU A 492 8.82 41.48 -3.25
CA LEU A 492 10.15 42.04 -3.06
C LEU A 492 11.22 41.38 -3.92
N LEU A 493 11.19 40.05 -4.06
CA LEU A 493 12.10 39.30 -4.94
C LEU A 493 11.85 39.59 -6.41
N ILE A 494 10.59 39.82 -6.82
CA ILE A 494 10.24 40.21 -8.20
C ILE A 494 10.71 41.64 -8.46
N CYS A 495 10.54 42.58 -7.53
CA CYS A 495 11.00 43.96 -7.68
C CYS A 495 12.53 44.04 -7.72
N LEU A 496 13.26 43.27 -6.90
CA LEU A 496 14.73 43.24 -6.93
C LEU A 496 15.29 42.66 -8.23
N ASN A 497 14.63 41.69 -8.82
CA ASN A 497 15.02 41.12 -10.13
C ASN A 497 14.68 42.06 -11.31
N PHE A 498 13.67 42.90 -11.18
CA PHE A 498 13.35 43.90 -12.22
C PHE A 498 14.31 45.08 -12.25
N VAL A 499 14.90 45.45 -11.09
CA VAL A 499 15.91 46.50 -10.98
C VAL A 499 17.27 46.03 -11.54
N GLN A 500 17.59 44.74 -11.42
CA GLN A 500 18.84 44.19 -11.95
C GLN A 500 18.80 43.89 -13.45
N SER A 501 17.61 43.75 -14.07
CA SER A 501 17.51 43.56 -15.52
C SER A 501 17.40 44.84 -16.35
N SER A 502 17.17 46.01 -15.73
CA SER A 502 17.18 47.31 -16.42
C SER A 502 18.55 47.92 -16.58
N ASP A 503 19.60 47.37 -15.94
CA ASP A 503 21.00 47.89 -16.07
C ASP A 503 21.83 47.12 -17.12
N ILE A 504 21.25 46.19 -17.88
CA ILE A 504 22.00 45.43 -18.92
C ILE A 504 21.66 45.86 -20.35
N GLU A 505 20.69 46.76 -20.58
CA GLU A 505 20.38 47.25 -21.92
C GLU A 505 20.91 48.64 -22.24
N SER A 506 21.92 49.13 -21.50
CA SER A 506 22.63 50.36 -21.85
C SER A 506 24.14 50.20 -21.72
N LYS A 507 24.71 49.34 -22.58
CA LYS A 507 26.08 49.44 -23.12
C LYS A 507 26.23 48.66 -24.40
#